data_f0d5d055b2fffa8246350f5b6ed00367
#
_entry.id   f0d5d055b2fffa8246350f5b6ed00367
#
_cell.length_a   1.000
_cell.length_b   1.000
_cell.length_c   1.000
_cell.angle_alpha   90.00
_cell.angle_beta   90.00
_cell.angle_gamma   90.00
#
_symmetry.space_group_name_H-M   'P 1'
#
loop_
_entity.id
_entity.type
_entity.pdbx_description
1 polymer ?
#
loop_
_entity_poly.entity_id
_entity_poly.type
_entity_poly.pdbx_seq_one_letter_code
_entity_poly.pdbx_strand_id
1 'polypeptide(L)'
;FAVLPRGGAPVLWDFGSAARHHQLQTPWLDADYAASHTDADLTGHEPHHGAVRPGGGARAGISTLRGAIGPGARRAEDVASKVYEVLAERGLQNEPIGVDLIEMPVLLAMQELGLRVVDGQQVFLDARRIKTPDEIGLLTHAASMVDAAYEDLYEFLRPGVRENECVGLVAKTLYELGSEHVEGVNAISGERCSPHPHVFSDRLIRPGDPAFFDILHSYNGYRTCYYRTFAVGSASPAQRDAYTICREYMDVAIEAVRPGVTTADIVALWPKAEDFGFPSEEAAFALQYGHGVGLSIWERPIFSRYTSFDAPEVLEEGMVFALETYWPAKDGWGAARIEEEIVVRADGAEVITKFPAEDLLVAGKRYYTTGGPLSTLRDSQSHRNTSTHARAVADAEARA
;
A
#
# COMPACT_ATOMS: atom_id res chain seq x y z
N PHE A 1 6.80 -23.16 3.60
CA PHE A 1 6.23 -23.19 2.25
C PHE A 1 4.98 -24.05 2.19
N ALA A 2 4.14 -23.86 1.18
CA ALA A 2 2.90 -24.60 1.03
C ALA A 2 2.76 -25.17 -0.38
N VAL A 3 2.07 -26.32 -0.50
CA VAL A 3 1.64 -26.90 -1.78
C VAL A 3 0.11 -27.03 -1.74
N LEU A 4 -0.56 -26.50 -2.74
CA LEU A 4 -2.00 -26.59 -2.93
C LEU A 4 -2.31 -27.50 -4.13
N PRO A 5 -2.56 -28.82 -3.91
CA PRO A 5 -2.87 -29.76 -4.99
C PRO A 5 -4.29 -29.49 -5.51
N ARG A 6 -4.49 -29.61 -6.82
CA ARG A 6 -5.82 -29.52 -7.42
C ARG A 6 -6.74 -30.60 -6.85
N GLY A 7 -7.84 -30.18 -6.21
CA GLY A 7 -8.84 -31.08 -5.61
C GLY A 7 -8.40 -31.79 -4.34
N GLY A 8 -7.28 -31.36 -3.72
CA GLY A 8 -6.78 -31.92 -2.46
C GLY A 8 -6.61 -30.87 -1.35
N ALA A 9 -6.40 -31.34 -0.12
CA ALA A 9 -6.07 -30.46 0.99
C ALA A 9 -4.69 -29.80 0.80
N PRO A 10 -4.50 -28.53 1.19
CA PRO A 10 -3.20 -27.88 1.18
C PRO A 10 -2.23 -28.59 2.14
N VAL A 11 -0.95 -28.64 1.76
CA VAL A 11 0.14 -29.16 2.60
C VAL A 11 1.05 -27.99 2.94
N LEU A 12 1.27 -27.80 4.23
CA LEU A 12 2.08 -26.72 4.78
C LEU A 12 3.32 -27.27 5.47
N TRP A 13 4.51 -26.76 5.11
CA TRP A 13 5.73 -26.98 5.85
C TRP A 13 6.09 -25.74 6.64
N ASP A 14 6.33 -25.96 7.90
CA ASP A 14 6.62 -24.93 8.86
C ASP A 14 8.09 -24.90 9.26
N PHE A 15 8.51 -23.81 9.90
CA PHE A 15 9.87 -23.64 10.37
C PHE A 15 9.94 -23.74 11.90
N GLY A 16 10.70 -24.71 12.41
CA GLY A 16 11.04 -24.82 13.84
C GLY A 16 9.83 -25.01 14.76
N SER A 17 9.63 -24.08 15.70
CA SER A 17 8.62 -24.20 16.77
C SER A 17 7.22 -23.72 16.37
N ALA A 18 7.02 -23.31 15.14
CA ALA A 18 5.75 -22.68 14.71
C ALA A 18 4.62 -23.69 14.46
N ALA A 19 4.90 -25.01 14.36
CA ALA A 19 3.89 -26.04 14.10
C ALA A 19 2.69 -25.97 15.05
N ARG A 20 2.94 -25.79 16.37
CA ARG A 20 1.87 -25.65 17.35
C ARG A 20 1.06 -24.36 17.15
N HIS A 21 1.71 -23.28 16.75
CA HIS A 21 1.04 -22.02 16.44
C HIS A 21 0.12 -22.20 15.24
N HIS A 22 0.58 -22.83 14.16
CA HIS A 22 -0.25 -23.14 13.01
C HIS A 22 -1.44 -24.02 13.33
N GLN A 23 -1.29 -25.05 14.15
CA GLN A 23 -2.41 -25.87 14.61
C GLN A 23 -3.50 -25.05 15.31
N LEU A 24 -3.13 -24.01 16.04
CA LEU A 24 -4.07 -23.11 16.71
C LEU A 24 -4.72 -22.10 15.77
N GLN A 25 -3.98 -21.58 14.80
CA GLN A 25 -4.42 -20.53 13.89
C GLN A 25 -5.11 -21.06 12.62
N THR A 26 -4.81 -22.32 12.24
CA THR A 26 -5.38 -22.96 11.05
C THR A 26 -6.05 -24.31 11.41
N PRO A 27 -7.08 -24.33 12.30
CA PRO A 27 -7.69 -25.56 12.76
C PRO A 27 -8.41 -26.36 11.65
N TRP A 28 -8.63 -25.74 10.51
CA TRP A 28 -9.20 -26.34 9.30
C TRP A 28 -8.18 -27.14 8.49
N LEU A 29 -6.88 -26.97 8.75
CA LEU A 29 -5.82 -27.75 8.10
C LEU A 29 -5.70 -29.09 8.81
N ASP A 30 -5.56 -30.19 8.05
CA ASP A 30 -5.40 -31.52 8.62
C ASP A 30 -4.16 -31.58 9.51
N ALA A 31 -4.40 -31.88 10.79
CA ALA A 31 -3.35 -31.87 11.81
C ALA A 31 -2.22 -32.90 11.51
N ASP A 32 -2.53 -34.01 10.84
CA ASP A 32 -1.55 -35.03 10.47
C ASP A 32 -0.60 -34.52 9.39
N TYR A 33 -1.09 -33.72 8.45
CA TYR A 33 -0.25 -33.07 7.45
C TYR A 33 0.61 -31.94 8.01
N ALA A 34 0.04 -31.11 8.85
CA ALA A 34 0.76 -30.01 9.50
C ALA A 34 1.86 -30.50 10.46
N ALA A 35 1.62 -31.62 11.16
CA ALA A 35 2.53 -32.17 12.15
C ALA A 35 3.68 -32.98 11.54
N SER A 36 3.53 -33.51 10.33
CA SER A 36 4.52 -34.42 9.71
C SER A 36 5.65 -33.70 8.98
N HIS A 37 5.58 -32.36 8.81
CA HIS A 37 6.50 -31.60 7.98
C HIS A 37 7.01 -30.34 8.69
N THR A 38 7.81 -30.52 9.72
CA THR A 38 8.48 -29.42 10.43
C THR A 38 9.87 -29.14 9.86
N ASP A 39 10.45 -28.00 10.18
CA ASP A 39 11.83 -27.65 9.79
C ASP A 39 12.87 -28.69 10.29
N ALA A 40 12.57 -29.42 11.36
CA ALA A 40 13.41 -30.51 11.86
C ALA A 40 13.55 -31.63 10.83
N ASP A 41 12.47 -31.94 10.09
CA ASP A 41 12.49 -32.95 9.03
C ASP A 41 13.33 -32.53 7.83
N LEU A 42 13.39 -31.22 7.55
CA LEU A 42 14.20 -30.66 6.47
C LEU A 42 15.69 -30.54 6.82
N THR A 43 16.01 -30.39 8.09
CA THR A 43 17.39 -30.19 8.55
C THR A 43 18.08 -31.46 8.98
N GLY A 44 17.34 -32.57 9.21
CA GLY A 44 17.88 -33.85 9.72
C GLY A 44 18.47 -33.74 11.14
N HIS A 45 18.09 -32.72 11.88
CA HIS A 45 18.50 -32.49 13.25
C HIS A 45 17.34 -32.82 14.18
N GLU A 46 17.57 -33.75 15.11
CA GLU A 46 16.66 -33.97 16.22
C GLU A 46 16.46 -32.66 17.00
N PRO A 47 15.22 -32.35 17.43
CA PRO A 47 14.95 -31.14 18.20
C PRO A 47 15.72 -31.23 19.54
N HIS A 48 16.81 -30.50 19.63
CA HIS A 48 17.47 -30.29 20.92
C HIS A 48 16.54 -29.46 21.80
N HIS A 49 15.88 -30.08 22.74
CA HIS A 49 15.20 -29.43 23.83
C HIS A 49 16.18 -28.55 24.61
N GLY A 50 16.20 -27.28 24.34
CA GLY A 50 16.97 -26.32 25.15
C GLY A 50 17.91 -25.46 24.33
N ALA A 51 17.48 -24.31 24.05
CA ALA A 51 18.11 -23.06 23.68
C ALA A 51 17.55 -22.50 22.36
N VAL A 52 16.45 -21.77 22.48
CA VAL A 52 16.08 -20.74 21.48
C VAL A 52 17.25 -19.77 21.40
N ARG A 53 18.05 -19.86 20.34
CA ARG A 53 19.02 -18.80 20.03
C ARG A 53 18.23 -17.60 19.49
N PRO A 54 18.22 -16.47 20.17
CA PRO A 54 17.61 -15.24 19.63
C PRO A 54 18.33 -14.88 18.33
N GLY A 55 17.61 -14.74 17.23
CA GLY A 55 18.12 -14.22 15.96
C GLY A 55 18.41 -15.24 14.85
N GLY A 56 17.94 -16.48 14.94
CA GLY A 56 18.20 -17.51 13.90
C GLY A 56 17.48 -17.24 12.55
N GLY A 57 16.28 -16.66 12.57
CA GLY A 57 15.47 -16.47 11.35
C GLY A 57 16.04 -15.46 10.35
N ALA A 58 16.50 -14.32 10.81
CA ALA A 58 17.02 -13.27 9.91
C ALA A 58 18.42 -13.61 9.32
N ARG A 59 19.18 -14.50 9.98
CA ARG A 59 20.49 -14.92 9.48
C ARG A 59 20.45 -16.08 8.47
N ALA A 60 19.38 -16.85 8.44
CA ALA A 60 19.22 -17.92 7.46
C ALA A 60 19.12 -17.37 6.03
N GLY A 61 18.40 -16.23 5.80
CA GLY A 61 18.33 -15.58 4.50
C GLY A 61 19.66 -15.01 3.99
N ILE A 62 20.56 -14.59 4.90
CA ILE A 62 21.88 -14.05 4.52
C ILE A 62 22.90 -15.18 4.27
N SER A 63 22.72 -16.34 4.90
CA SER A 63 23.61 -17.49 4.68
C SER A 63 23.38 -18.18 3.33
N THR A 64 22.17 -18.09 2.76
CA THR A 64 21.85 -18.60 1.42
C THR A 64 22.59 -17.88 0.30
N LEU A 65 22.87 -16.59 0.43
CA LEU A 65 23.68 -15.84 -0.53
C LEU A 65 25.19 -16.23 -0.50
N ARG A 66 25.67 -16.82 0.59
CA ARG A 66 27.06 -17.31 0.73
C ARG A 66 27.20 -18.80 0.46
N GLY A 67 26.10 -19.53 0.28
CA GLY A 67 26.07 -20.98 0.36
C GLY A 67 25.71 -21.70 -0.94
N ALA A 68 26.06 -21.17 -2.11
CA ALA A 68 25.99 -21.97 -3.35
C ALA A 68 26.85 -23.28 -3.29
N ILE A 69 27.55 -23.53 -2.19
CA ILE A 69 28.44 -24.67 -2.01
C ILE A 69 28.38 -25.23 -0.56
N GLY A 70 27.28 -25.02 0.19
CA GLY A 70 27.21 -25.42 1.60
C GLY A 70 25.85 -26.01 2.00
N PRO A 71 25.53 -26.07 3.29
CA PRO A 71 24.26 -26.64 3.81
C PRO A 71 22.97 -26.08 3.20
N GLY A 72 23.04 -24.89 2.58
CA GLY A 72 21.91 -24.30 1.87
C GLY A 72 21.50 -25.03 0.57
N ALA A 73 22.44 -25.62 -0.16
CA ALA A 73 22.13 -26.40 -1.36
C ALA A 73 21.32 -27.65 -0.99
N ARG A 74 21.71 -28.32 0.09
CA ARG A 74 21.01 -29.52 0.60
C ARG A 74 19.56 -29.18 0.99
N ARG A 75 19.35 -28.02 1.61
CA ARG A 75 18.01 -27.55 1.97
C ARG A 75 17.11 -27.33 0.74
N ALA A 76 17.65 -26.81 -0.34
CA ALA A 76 16.90 -26.62 -1.59
C ALA A 76 16.47 -27.97 -2.19
N GLU A 77 17.38 -28.96 -2.21
CA GLU A 77 17.10 -30.32 -2.65
C GLU A 77 16.07 -31.01 -1.76
N ASP A 78 16.16 -30.82 -0.43
CA ASP A 78 15.20 -31.36 0.54
C ASP A 78 13.79 -30.79 0.32
N VAL A 79 13.68 -29.48 0.10
CA VAL A 79 12.39 -28.84 -0.23
C VAL A 79 11.82 -29.40 -1.53
N ALA A 80 12.64 -29.46 -2.58
CA ALA A 80 12.22 -29.98 -3.89
C ALA A 80 11.76 -31.44 -3.80
N SER A 81 12.48 -32.28 -3.03
CA SER A 81 12.12 -33.68 -2.80
C SER A 81 10.77 -33.81 -2.08
N LYS A 82 10.52 -33.03 -1.04
CA LYS A 82 9.24 -33.05 -0.31
C LYS A 82 8.07 -32.59 -1.19
N VAL A 83 8.28 -31.57 -2.04
CA VAL A 83 7.28 -31.17 -3.03
C VAL A 83 7.00 -32.33 -4.01
N TYR A 84 8.06 -32.95 -4.52
CA TYR A 84 7.90 -34.09 -5.43
C TYR A 84 7.15 -35.26 -4.78
N GLU A 85 7.47 -35.64 -3.54
CA GLU A 85 6.81 -36.71 -2.78
C GLU A 85 5.30 -36.46 -2.67
N VAL A 86 4.89 -35.26 -2.24
CA VAL A 86 3.47 -34.89 -2.11
C VAL A 86 2.74 -34.96 -3.46
N LEU A 87 3.39 -34.57 -4.55
CA LEU A 87 2.81 -34.63 -5.88
C LEU A 87 2.73 -36.08 -6.38
N ALA A 88 3.76 -36.90 -6.12
CA ALA A 88 3.80 -38.32 -6.49
C ALA A 88 2.73 -39.13 -5.75
N GLU A 89 2.52 -38.92 -4.46
CA GLU A 89 1.45 -39.52 -3.68
C GLU A 89 0.05 -39.26 -4.26
N ARG A 90 -0.11 -38.13 -4.98
CA ARG A 90 -1.36 -37.73 -5.61
C ARG A 90 -1.42 -38.00 -7.10
N GLY A 91 -0.37 -38.60 -7.68
CA GLY A 91 -0.27 -38.85 -9.11
C GLY A 91 -0.10 -37.58 -9.97
N LEU A 92 0.34 -36.48 -9.38
CA LEU A 92 0.47 -35.16 -10.01
C LEU A 92 1.92 -34.78 -10.39
N GLN A 93 2.90 -35.64 -10.16
CA GLN A 93 4.33 -35.35 -10.38
C GLN A 93 4.69 -35.03 -11.85
N ASN A 94 3.83 -35.38 -12.79
CA ASN A 94 4.01 -35.10 -14.23
C ASN A 94 3.22 -33.89 -14.71
N GLU A 95 2.39 -33.30 -13.83
CA GLU A 95 1.60 -32.14 -14.15
C GLU A 95 2.42 -30.83 -14.00
N PRO A 96 2.01 -29.73 -14.66
CA PRO A 96 2.65 -28.44 -14.42
C PRO A 96 2.39 -27.95 -13.01
N ILE A 97 3.43 -27.40 -12.38
CA ILE A 97 3.38 -26.82 -11.04
C ILE A 97 3.47 -25.32 -11.17
N GLY A 98 2.38 -24.62 -10.84
CA GLY A 98 2.38 -23.16 -10.74
C GLY A 98 3.10 -22.74 -9.46
N VAL A 99 4.07 -21.84 -9.58
CA VAL A 99 4.82 -21.28 -8.46
C VAL A 99 4.63 -19.77 -8.46
N ASP A 100 4.26 -19.22 -7.29
CA ASP A 100 4.11 -17.78 -7.09
C ASP A 100 5.48 -17.11 -6.85
N LEU A 101 6.09 -17.41 -5.70
CA LEU A 101 7.44 -16.95 -5.36
C LEU A 101 8.29 -18.13 -4.96
N ILE A 102 9.52 -18.22 -5.48
CA ILE A 102 10.46 -19.29 -5.19
C ILE A 102 11.90 -18.80 -5.20
N GLU A 103 12.71 -19.29 -4.28
CA GLU A 103 14.14 -19.08 -4.32
C GLU A 103 14.79 -19.86 -5.46
N MET A 104 15.71 -19.24 -6.20
CA MET A 104 16.38 -19.84 -7.35
C MET A 104 16.98 -21.24 -7.06
N PRO A 105 17.65 -21.50 -5.92
CA PRO A 105 18.17 -22.84 -5.63
C PRO A 105 17.07 -23.91 -5.56
N VAL A 106 15.90 -23.58 -5.00
CA VAL A 106 14.76 -24.50 -4.93
C VAL A 106 14.18 -24.77 -6.32
N LEU A 107 14.04 -23.73 -7.14
CA LEU A 107 13.60 -23.84 -8.53
C LEU A 107 14.50 -24.81 -9.31
N LEU A 108 15.82 -24.63 -9.23
CA LEU A 108 16.78 -25.49 -9.90
C LEU A 108 16.70 -26.94 -9.42
N ALA A 109 16.61 -27.17 -8.11
CA ALA A 109 16.44 -28.51 -7.54
C ALA A 109 15.12 -29.17 -7.98
N MET A 110 14.01 -28.42 -8.06
CA MET A 110 12.75 -28.93 -8.60
C MET A 110 12.89 -29.35 -10.08
N GLN A 111 13.57 -28.54 -10.90
CA GLN A 111 13.83 -28.85 -12.31
C GLN A 111 14.74 -30.10 -12.47
N GLU A 112 15.76 -30.26 -11.62
CA GLU A 112 16.62 -31.45 -11.58
C GLU A 112 15.85 -32.74 -11.25
N LEU A 113 14.79 -32.65 -10.44
CA LEU A 113 13.87 -33.76 -10.18
C LEU A 113 12.87 -33.99 -11.32
N GLY A 114 12.95 -33.23 -12.41
CA GLY A 114 12.08 -33.37 -13.58
C GLY A 114 10.71 -32.73 -13.43
N LEU A 115 10.49 -31.90 -12.37
CA LEU A 115 9.25 -31.18 -12.19
C LEU A 115 9.11 -30.04 -13.21
N ARG A 116 7.96 -29.94 -13.84
CA ARG A 116 7.64 -28.88 -14.82
C ARG A 116 7.10 -27.64 -14.10
N VAL A 117 7.99 -26.74 -13.73
CA VAL A 117 7.64 -25.49 -13.02
C VAL A 117 7.19 -24.44 -14.06
N VAL A 118 6.07 -23.78 -13.78
CA VAL A 118 5.48 -22.69 -14.58
C VAL A 118 5.13 -21.53 -13.68
N ASP A 119 4.89 -20.35 -14.26
CA ASP A 119 4.39 -19.18 -13.53
C ASP A 119 3.00 -19.46 -12.96
N GLY A 120 2.87 -19.36 -11.64
CA GLY A 120 1.62 -19.47 -10.90
C GLY A 120 1.05 -18.14 -10.45
N GLN A 121 1.80 -17.03 -10.58
CA GLN A 121 1.37 -15.72 -10.08
C GLN A 121 0.03 -15.28 -10.67
N GLN A 122 -0.16 -15.47 -11.97
CA GLN A 122 -1.41 -15.06 -12.63
C GLN A 122 -2.63 -15.79 -12.06
N VAL A 123 -2.50 -17.08 -11.75
CA VAL A 123 -3.59 -17.86 -11.15
C VAL A 123 -3.93 -17.33 -9.76
N PHE A 124 -2.93 -16.99 -8.95
CA PHE A 124 -3.15 -16.42 -7.62
C PHE A 124 -3.72 -15.00 -7.68
N LEU A 125 -3.24 -14.17 -8.61
CA LEU A 125 -3.76 -12.83 -8.82
C LEU A 125 -5.23 -12.86 -9.27
N ASP A 126 -5.58 -13.76 -10.17
CA ASP A 126 -6.98 -13.95 -10.62
C ASP A 126 -7.88 -14.45 -9.49
N ALA A 127 -7.38 -15.39 -8.66
CA ALA A 127 -8.13 -15.92 -7.52
C ALA A 127 -8.41 -14.87 -6.43
N ARG A 128 -7.52 -13.86 -6.27
CA ARG A 128 -7.63 -12.79 -5.27
C ARG A 128 -8.35 -11.55 -5.78
N ARG A 129 -8.65 -11.48 -7.08
CA ARG A 129 -9.19 -10.28 -7.72
C ARG A 129 -10.52 -9.84 -7.14
N ILE A 130 -11.42 -10.79 -6.88
CA ILE A 130 -12.74 -10.53 -6.28
C ILE A 130 -12.67 -10.92 -4.79
N LYS A 131 -12.93 -9.95 -3.93
CA LYS A 131 -12.85 -10.08 -2.48
C LYS A 131 -14.19 -10.55 -1.91
N THR A 132 -14.13 -11.42 -0.94
CA THR A 132 -15.28 -11.79 -0.12
C THR A 132 -15.70 -10.62 0.81
N PRO A 133 -16.91 -10.62 1.37
CA PRO A 133 -17.32 -9.60 2.34
C PRO A 133 -16.39 -9.51 3.56
N ASP A 134 -15.83 -10.62 4.03
CA ASP A 134 -14.89 -10.63 5.16
C ASP A 134 -13.56 -9.98 4.79
N GLU A 135 -13.03 -10.25 3.60
CA GLU A 135 -11.82 -9.60 3.08
C GLU A 135 -12.02 -8.09 2.92
N ILE A 136 -13.17 -7.65 2.39
CA ILE A 136 -13.52 -6.23 2.30
C ILE A 136 -13.60 -5.60 3.70
N GLY A 137 -14.15 -6.32 4.68
CA GLY A 137 -14.16 -5.88 6.07
C GLY A 137 -12.77 -5.64 6.64
N LEU A 138 -11.81 -6.54 6.36
CA LEU A 138 -10.42 -6.40 6.79
C LEU A 138 -9.72 -5.23 6.09
N LEU A 139 -9.93 -5.05 4.78
CA LEU A 139 -9.39 -3.91 4.02
C LEU A 139 -9.95 -2.58 4.53
N THR A 140 -11.26 -2.51 4.78
CA THR A 140 -11.90 -1.32 5.37
C THR A 140 -11.34 -0.99 6.75
N HIS A 141 -11.07 -2.02 7.56
CA HIS A 141 -10.44 -1.83 8.87
C HIS A 141 -9.00 -1.33 8.72
N ALA A 142 -8.21 -1.93 7.82
CA ALA A 142 -6.85 -1.47 7.54
C ALA A 142 -6.85 0.01 7.07
N ALA A 143 -7.73 0.39 6.15
CA ALA A 143 -7.88 1.78 5.70
C ALA A 143 -8.24 2.72 6.86
N SER A 144 -9.13 2.31 7.79
CA SER A 144 -9.51 3.12 8.95
C SER A 144 -8.34 3.37 9.92
N MET A 145 -7.38 2.44 10.00
CA MET A 145 -6.15 2.66 10.79
C MET A 145 -5.26 3.72 10.16
N VAL A 146 -5.21 3.79 8.83
CA VAL A 146 -4.52 4.86 8.11
C VAL A 146 -5.24 6.20 8.27
N ASP A 147 -6.58 6.22 8.27
CA ASP A 147 -7.35 7.44 8.59
C ASP A 147 -6.92 8.03 9.94
N ALA A 148 -6.81 7.18 10.98
CA ALA A 148 -6.34 7.61 12.30
C ALA A 148 -4.87 8.08 12.28
N ALA A 149 -4.01 7.44 11.50
CA ALA A 149 -2.62 7.87 11.35
C ALA A 149 -2.52 9.24 10.63
N TYR A 150 -3.40 9.53 9.68
CA TYR A 150 -3.49 10.84 9.06
C TYR A 150 -3.99 11.93 10.01
N GLU A 151 -4.91 11.61 10.91
CA GLU A 151 -5.36 12.53 11.96
C GLU A 151 -4.18 12.97 12.84
N ASP A 152 -3.43 12.00 13.39
CA ASP A 152 -2.23 12.24 14.17
C ASP A 152 -1.17 13.04 13.37
N LEU A 153 -0.99 12.68 12.10
CA LEU A 153 -0.05 13.34 11.21
C LEU A 153 -0.45 14.80 10.95
N TYR A 154 -1.73 15.08 10.72
CA TYR A 154 -2.24 16.43 10.50
C TYR A 154 -2.01 17.34 11.72
N GLU A 155 -2.24 16.82 12.92
CA GLU A 155 -1.98 17.54 14.16
C GLU A 155 -0.48 17.78 14.41
N PHE A 156 0.37 16.84 14.01
CA PHE A 156 1.82 16.92 14.18
C PHE A 156 2.50 17.83 13.16
N LEU A 157 2.01 17.83 11.92
CA LEU A 157 2.64 18.44 10.76
C LEU A 157 2.70 19.97 10.88
N ARG A 158 3.91 20.51 10.86
CA ARG A 158 4.18 21.94 10.96
C ARG A 158 5.55 22.28 10.36
N PRO A 159 5.82 23.57 10.07
CA PRO A 159 7.16 23.97 9.67
C PRO A 159 8.22 23.58 10.72
N GLY A 160 9.34 23.04 10.26
CA GLY A 160 10.47 22.64 11.09
C GLY A 160 10.48 21.17 11.51
N VAL A 161 9.42 20.38 11.23
CA VAL A 161 9.49 18.93 11.36
C VAL A 161 10.17 18.33 10.12
N ARG A 162 10.72 17.13 10.27
CA ARG A 162 11.35 16.39 9.17
C ARG A 162 10.41 15.35 8.59
N GLU A 163 10.62 14.99 7.33
CA GLU A 163 9.86 13.90 6.69
C GLU A 163 9.96 12.60 7.48
N ASN A 164 11.17 12.21 7.93
CA ASN A 164 11.37 10.99 8.71
C ASN A 164 10.76 11.04 10.13
N GLU A 165 10.57 12.24 10.72
CA GLU A 165 9.83 12.37 11.98
C GLU A 165 8.34 12.07 11.78
N CYS A 166 7.76 12.51 10.64
CA CYS A 166 6.40 12.16 10.24
C CYS A 166 6.25 10.65 10.05
N VAL A 167 7.20 10.01 9.36
CA VAL A 167 7.25 8.55 9.18
C VAL A 167 7.26 7.81 10.52
N GLY A 168 8.10 8.27 11.46
CA GLY A 168 8.18 7.69 12.81
C GLY A 168 6.86 7.79 13.59
N LEU A 169 6.15 8.93 13.47
CA LEU A 169 4.83 9.10 14.08
C LEU A 169 3.80 8.13 13.47
N VAL A 170 3.68 8.13 12.15
CA VAL A 170 2.73 7.25 11.43
C VAL A 170 2.97 5.79 11.77
N ALA A 171 4.22 5.33 11.73
CA ALA A 171 4.57 3.95 12.08
C ALA A 171 4.19 3.62 13.54
N LYS A 172 4.43 4.54 14.48
CA LYS A 172 4.04 4.38 15.88
C LYS A 172 2.52 4.20 16.01
N THR A 173 1.74 5.10 15.42
CA THR A 173 0.27 5.05 15.48
C THR A 173 -0.27 3.75 14.91
N LEU A 174 0.20 3.33 13.74
CA LEU A 174 -0.24 2.08 13.11
C LEU A 174 0.07 0.84 13.97
N TYR A 175 1.28 0.74 14.55
CA TYR A 175 1.61 -0.39 15.44
C TYR A 175 0.81 -0.35 16.75
N GLU A 176 0.51 0.81 17.31
CA GLU A 176 -0.35 0.95 18.49
C GLU A 176 -1.79 0.52 18.20
N LEU A 177 -2.27 0.69 16.97
CA LEU A 177 -3.58 0.23 16.51
C LEU A 177 -3.63 -1.26 16.14
N GLY A 178 -2.49 -1.94 16.07
CA GLY A 178 -2.40 -3.38 15.81
C GLY A 178 -1.98 -3.76 14.39
N SER A 179 -1.36 -2.83 13.63
CA SER A 179 -0.71 -3.17 12.36
C SER A 179 0.32 -4.27 12.56
N GLU A 180 0.35 -5.24 11.66
CA GLU A 180 1.35 -6.30 11.67
C GLU A 180 2.68 -5.83 11.07
N HIS A 181 2.58 -4.97 10.06
CA HIS A 181 3.74 -4.48 9.35
C HIS A 181 3.43 -3.14 8.66
N VAL A 182 4.22 -2.14 8.94
CA VAL A 182 4.25 -0.89 8.17
C VAL A 182 5.23 -1.08 7.02
N GLU A 183 4.71 -1.31 5.83
CA GLU A 183 5.52 -1.63 4.63
C GLU A 183 6.30 -0.42 4.15
N GLY A 184 5.70 0.77 4.26
CA GLY A 184 6.34 2.01 3.90
C GLY A 184 5.48 3.22 4.21
N VAL A 185 6.15 4.36 4.33
CA VAL A 185 5.52 5.67 4.34
C VAL A 185 6.31 6.55 3.39
N ASN A 186 5.74 6.84 2.23
CA ASN A 186 6.30 7.81 1.32
C ASN A 186 5.98 9.21 1.87
N ALA A 187 6.95 9.86 2.49
CA ALA A 187 6.80 11.20 3.04
C ALA A 187 7.64 12.17 2.20
N ILE A 188 6.98 13.02 1.43
CA ILE A 188 7.62 13.83 0.40
C ILE A 188 7.13 15.27 0.53
N SER A 189 8.05 16.23 0.53
CA SER A 189 7.71 17.64 0.74
C SER A 189 8.47 18.59 -0.17
N GLY A 190 7.85 19.75 -0.41
CA GLY A 190 8.41 20.86 -1.19
C GLY A 190 8.75 20.47 -2.61
N GLU A 191 9.96 20.85 -3.05
CA GLU A 191 10.49 20.59 -4.38
C GLU A 191 10.57 19.11 -4.76
N ARG A 192 10.63 18.21 -3.76
CA ARG A 192 10.66 16.76 -3.99
C ARG A 192 9.33 16.18 -4.46
N CYS A 193 8.25 16.94 -4.33
CA CYS A 193 6.94 16.48 -4.81
C CYS A 193 6.83 16.42 -6.33
N SER A 194 7.78 16.98 -7.10
CA SER A 194 7.72 16.97 -8.56
C SER A 194 9.12 16.95 -9.21
N PRO A 195 9.50 15.88 -9.92
CA PRO A 195 8.92 14.53 -9.87
C PRO A 195 9.16 13.89 -8.50
N HIS A 196 8.20 13.11 -8.03
CA HIS A 196 8.29 12.54 -6.69
C HIS A 196 9.06 11.22 -6.65
N PRO A 197 9.96 11.03 -5.67
CA PRO A 197 10.50 9.71 -5.34
C PRO A 197 9.49 8.97 -4.45
N HIS A 198 9.51 7.62 -4.45
CA HIS A 198 8.74 6.81 -3.50
C HIS A 198 9.58 6.52 -2.25
N VAL A 199 10.09 7.58 -1.60
CA VAL A 199 10.95 7.45 -0.42
C VAL A 199 10.99 8.76 0.36
N PHE A 200 10.98 8.65 1.68
CA PHE A 200 11.19 9.79 2.58
C PHE A 200 12.68 10.17 2.70
N SER A 201 12.94 11.33 3.28
CA SER A 201 14.27 11.82 3.61
C SER A 201 14.31 12.47 4.99
N ASP A 202 15.45 13.06 5.34
CA ASP A 202 15.62 13.91 6.53
C ASP A 202 15.36 15.40 6.25
N ARG A 203 14.74 15.73 5.10
CA ARG A 203 14.41 17.11 4.72
C ARG A 203 13.52 17.77 5.78
N LEU A 204 13.90 18.98 6.17
CA LEU A 204 13.05 19.87 6.96
C LEU A 204 11.91 20.42 6.11
N ILE A 205 10.69 20.24 6.57
CA ILE A 205 9.49 20.80 5.94
C ILE A 205 9.43 22.29 6.27
N ARG A 206 9.24 23.13 5.24
CA ARG A 206 9.29 24.57 5.32
C ARG A 206 7.91 25.19 5.23
N PRO A 207 7.74 26.44 5.68
CA PRO A 207 6.49 27.17 5.45
C PRO A 207 6.18 27.29 3.97
N GLY A 208 4.95 26.96 3.58
CA GLY A 208 4.48 26.96 2.18
C GLY A 208 4.82 25.71 1.39
N ASP A 209 5.50 24.72 1.97
CA ASP A 209 5.72 23.45 1.30
C ASP A 209 4.40 22.71 1.10
N PRO A 210 4.15 22.13 -0.08
CA PRO A 210 3.27 20.98 -0.18
C PRO A 210 3.95 19.79 0.50
N ALA A 211 3.17 18.90 1.11
CA ALA A 211 3.66 17.66 1.65
C ALA A 211 2.60 16.59 1.43
N PHE A 212 2.95 15.53 0.72
CA PHE A 212 2.07 14.39 0.58
C PHE A 212 2.70 13.13 1.17
N PHE A 213 1.82 12.30 1.64
CA PHE A 213 2.18 11.06 2.28
C PHE A 213 1.39 9.93 1.62
N ASP A 214 2.05 8.80 1.46
CA ASP A 214 1.43 7.54 1.11
C ASP A 214 1.75 6.56 2.22
N ILE A 215 0.73 5.99 2.82
CA ILE A 215 0.87 5.14 4.00
C ILE A 215 0.48 3.72 3.65
N LEU A 216 1.47 2.83 3.68
CA LEU A 216 1.32 1.42 3.33
C LEU A 216 1.49 0.55 4.57
N HIS A 217 0.49 -0.23 4.91
CA HIS A 217 0.61 -1.20 6.01
C HIS A 217 -0.25 -2.43 5.79
N SER A 218 -0.11 -3.42 6.67
CA SER A 218 -0.95 -4.62 6.68
C SER A 218 -1.63 -4.85 8.02
N TYR A 219 -2.87 -5.35 7.93
CA TYR A 219 -3.66 -5.82 9.06
C TYR A 219 -4.27 -7.19 8.74
N ASN A 220 -3.98 -8.22 9.55
CA ASN A 220 -4.35 -9.60 9.30
C ASN A 220 -4.02 -10.09 7.87
N GLY A 221 -2.84 -9.68 7.36
CA GLY A 221 -2.34 -10.00 6.02
C GLY A 221 -2.90 -9.13 4.89
N TYR A 222 -3.95 -8.33 5.11
CA TYR A 222 -4.54 -7.45 4.12
C TYR A 222 -3.88 -6.07 4.13
N ARG A 223 -3.58 -5.57 2.94
CA ARG A 223 -2.81 -4.35 2.73
C ARG A 223 -3.68 -3.20 2.27
N THR A 224 -3.31 -2.02 2.68
CA THR A 224 -3.90 -0.76 2.26
C THR A 224 -2.80 0.24 1.92
N CYS A 225 -3.06 1.14 0.98
CA CYS A 225 -2.25 2.33 0.72
C CYS A 225 -3.14 3.45 0.21
N TYR A 226 -2.87 4.67 0.64
CA TYR A 226 -3.41 5.83 -0.05
C TYR A 226 -2.68 7.13 0.29
N TYR A 227 -2.72 8.06 -0.68
CA TYR A 227 -2.12 9.37 -0.58
C TYR A 227 -3.07 10.43 -0.04
N ARG A 228 -2.51 11.31 0.81
CA ARG A 228 -3.09 12.61 1.13
C ARG A 228 -2.03 13.70 0.99
N THR A 229 -2.45 14.85 0.46
CA THR A 229 -1.62 16.06 0.32
C THR A 229 -2.04 17.12 1.31
N PHE A 230 -1.06 17.74 1.94
CA PHE A 230 -1.20 18.89 2.83
C PHE A 230 -0.39 20.08 2.30
N ALA A 231 -0.81 21.29 2.62
CA ALA A 231 0.06 22.45 2.58
C ALA A 231 0.51 22.77 4.00
N VAL A 232 1.79 23.12 4.19
CA VAL A 232 2.34 23.33 5.53
C VAL A 232 2.51 24.82 5.82
N GLY A 233 1.78 25.30 6.81
CA GLY A 233 1.76 26.71 7.21
C GLY A 233 0.88 27.59 6.31
N SER A 234 1.00 27.48 5.01
CA SER A 234 0.19 28.20 4.03
C SER A 234 0.13 27.46 2.70
N ALA A 235 -0.90 27.69 1.90
CA ALA A 235 -1.04 27.15 0.56
C ALA A 235 -1.02 28.28 -0.47
N SER A 236 -0.24 28.13 -1.55
CA SER A 236 -0.28 29.03 -2.70
C SER A 236 -1.55 28.78 -3.55
N PRO A 237 -1.97 29.76 -4.37
CA PRO A 237 -3.04 29.51 -5.36
C PRO A 237 -2.70 28.34 -6.30
N ALA A 238 -1.45 28.23 -6.75
CA ALA A 238 -1.02 27.15 -7.66
C ALA A 238 -1.12 25.76 -7.02
N GLN A 239 -0.86 25.64 -5.72
CA GLN A 239 -1.04 24.39 -4.97
C GLN A 239 -2.53 24.04 -4.85
N ARG A 240 -3.39 25.03 -4.58
CA ARG A 240 -4.85 24.81 -4.50
C ARG A 240 -5.41 24.38 -5.85
N ASP A 241 -4.98 25.06 -6.94
CA ASP A 241 -5.40 24.72 -8.30
C ASP A 241 -4.98 23.27 -8.64
N ALA A 242 -3.75 22.88 -8.31
CA ALA A 242 -3.25 21.53 -8.55
C ALA A 242 -4.08 20.49 -7.77
N TYR A 243 -4.39 20.76 -6.50
CA TYR A 243 -5.21 19.89 -5.68
C TYR A 243 -6.64 19.77 -6.23
N THR A 244 -7.26 20.88 -6.61
CA THR A 244 -8.60 20.90 -7.20
C THR A 244 -8.65 20.06 -8.47
N ILE A 245 -7.66 20.18 -9.35
CA ILE A 245 -7.57 19.35 -10.57
C ILE A 245 -7.51 17.87 -10.20
N CYS A 246 -6.66 17.46 -9.23
CA CYS A 246 -6.61 16.09 -8.74
C CYS A 246 -7.97 15.61 -8.24
N ARG A 247 -8.69 16.43 -7.47
CA ARG A 247 -9.99 16.08 -6.90
C ARG A 247 -11.05 15.92 -8.00
N GLU A 248 -11.10 16.87 -8.94
CA GLU A 248 -12.09 16.86 -10.02
C GLU A 248 -12.03 15.58 -10.86
N TYR A 249 -10.84 15.16 -11.33
CA TYR A 249 -10.78 13.94 -12.13
C TYR A 249 -10.85 12.65 -11.30
N MET A 250 -10.50 12.69 -10.01
CA MET A 250 -10.77 11.59 -9.09
C MET A 250 -12.28 11.37 -8.93
N ASP A 251 -13.05 12.45 -8.71
CA ASP A 251 -14.51 12.36 -8.57
C ASP A 251 -15.16 11.78 -9.82
N VAL A 252 -14.76 12.25 -11.00
CA VAL A 252 -15.26 11.74 -12.28
C VAL A 252 -14.95 10.23 -12.43
N ALA A 253 -13.77 9.79 -12.00
CA ALA A 253 -13.40 8.40 -12.06
C ALA A 253 -14.21 7.53 -11.08
N ILE A 254 -14.40 8.01 -9.84
CA ILE A 254 -15.21 7.30 -8.83
C ILE A 254 -16.65 7.15 -9.32
N GLU A 255 -17.24 8.20 -9.89
CA GLU A 255 -18.60 8.15 -10.47
C GLU A 255 -18.73 7.17 -11.63
N ALA A 256 -17.65 6.94 -12.38
CA ALA A 256 -17.63 6.00 -13.50
C ALA A 256 -17.51 4.54 -13.07
N VAL A 257 -16.99 4.25 -11.87
CA VAL A 257 -16.76 2.89 -11.36
C VAL A 257 -18.08 2.17 -11.13
N ARG A 258 -18.30 1.07 -11.85
CA ARG A 258 -19.41 0.11 -11.65
C ARG A 258 -19.10 -1.20 -12.36
N PRO A 259 -19.80 -2.29 -12.06
CA PRO A 259 -19.65 -3.54 -12.79
C PRO A 259 -19.87 -3.36 -14.30
N GLY A 260 -19.02 -3.99 -15.10
CA GLY A 260 -19.07 -3.94 -16.58
C GLY A 260 -18.25 -2.83 -17.24
N VAL A 261 -17.82 -1.80 -16.49
CA VAL A 261 -16.84 -0.81 -16.96
C VAL A 261 -15.46 -1.44 -17.01
N THR A 262 -14.61 -1.01 -17.91
CA THR A 262 -13.25 -1.54 -18.04
C THR A 262 -12.20 -0.62 -17.43
N THR A 263 -11.02 -1.17 -17.12
CA THR A 263 -9.88 -0.35 -16.70
C THR A 263 -9.49 0.68 -17.75
N ALA A 264 -9.69 0.38 -19.04
CA ALA A 264 -9.45 1.32 -20.13
C ALA A 264 -10.42 2.52 -20.08
N ASP A 265 -11.70 2.28 -19.77
CA ASP A 265 -12.71 3.36 -19.64
C ASP A 265 -12.33 4.32 -18.50
N ILE A 266 -11.90 3.78 -17.36
CA ILE A 266 -11.47 4.58 -16.21
C ILE A 266 -10.19 5.37 -16.54
N VAL A 267 -9.17 4.71 -17.08
CA VAL A 267 -7.88 5.36 -17.43
C VAL A 267 -8.07 6.45 -18.50
N ALA A 268 -9.06 6.31 -19.38
CA ALA A 268 -9.37 7.35 -20.37
C ALA A 268 -9.84 8.69 -19.76
N LEU A 269 -10.29 8.66 -18.51
CA LEU A 269 -10.73 9.87 -17.76
C LEU A 269 -9.53 10.65 -17.18
N TRP A 270 -8.37 9.99 -17.02
CA TRP A 270 -7.15 10.67 -16.55
C TRP A 270 -6.56 11.59 -17.62
N PRO A 271 -5.96 12.71 -17.22
CA PRO A 271 -5.20 13.56 -18.14
C PRO A 271 -4.13 12.78 -18.88
N LYS A 272 -3.74 13.24 -20.06
CA LYS A 272 -2.65 12.62 -20.85
C LYS A 272 -1.29 12.98 -20.25
N ALA A 273 -0.26 12.20 -20.61
CA ALA A 273 1.12 12.43 -20.16
C ALA A 273 1.61 13.87 -20.43
N GLU A 274 1.23 14.43 -21.58
CA GLU A 274 1.60 15.78 -21.99
C GLU A 274 0.97 16.85 -21.07
N ASP A 275 -0.22 16.61 -20.53
CA ASP A 275 -0.88 17.51 -19.58
C ASP A 275 -0.13 17.58 -18.24
N PHE A 276 0.57 16.50 -17.87
CA PHE A 276 1.48 16.45 -16.73
C PHE A 276 2.88 17.00 -17.00
N GLY A 277 3.16 17.38 -18.25
CA GLY A 277 4.48 17.87 -18.69
C GLY A 277 5.48 16.80 -19.13
N PHE A 278 5.02 15.56 -19.33
CA PHE A 278 5.84 14.50 -19.92
C PHE A 278 5.74 14.49 -21.45
N PRO A 279 6.78 14.10 -22.17
CA PRO A 279 6.77 14.09 -23.63
C PRO A 279 5.95 12.94 -24.24
N SER A 280 5.63 11.91 -23.47
CA SER A 280 4.87 10.73 -23.91
C SER A 280 4.38 9.91 -22.73
N GLU A 281 3.43 9.01 -22.96
CA GLU A 281 2.95 8.04 -21.98
C GLU A 281 4.07 7.10 -21.48
N GLU A 282 5.02 6.74 -22.34
CA GLU A 282 6.19 5.96 -21.95
C GLU A 282 7.09 6.72 -20.97
N ALA A 283 7.29 8.01 -21.18
CA ALA A 283 8.05 8.86 -20.26
C ALA A 283 7.32 9.08 -18.93
N ALA A 284 5.99 8.96 -18.93
CA ALA A 284 5.12 9.05 -17.77
C ALA A 284 4.89 7.69 -17.08
N PHE A 285 5.63 6.65 -17.44
CA PHE A 285 5.49 5.27 -16.94
C PHE A 285 5.39 5.17 -15.42
N ALA A 286 6.02 6.06 -14.68
CA ALA A 286 5.94 6.11 -13.21
C ALA A 286 4.58 6.66 -12.69
N LEU A 287 3.71 7.16 -13.57
CA LEU A 287 2.36 7.60 -13.21
C LEU A 287 1.40 6.42 -13.39
N GLN A 288 1.34 5.55 -12.41
CA GLN A 288 0.29 4.55 -12.26
C GLN A 288 -0.97 5.26 -11.76
N TYR A 289 -2.12 4.93 -12.35
CA TYR A 289 -3.41 5.55 -12.01
C TYR A 289 -4.23 4.73 -11.03
N GLY A 290 -3.80 3.52 -10.73
CA GLY A 290 -4.42 2.66 -9.74
C GLY A 290 -4.02 1.20 -9.86
N HIS A 291 -4.32 0.46 -8.82
CA HIS A 291 -4.01 -0.97 -8.71
C HIS A 291 -4.94 -1.66 -7.71
N GLY A 292 -5.16 -2.95 -7.90
CA GLY A 292 -5.84 -3.75 -6.89
C GLY A 292 -5.06 -3.79 -5.57
N VAL A 293 -5.79 -3.91 -4.48
CA VAL A 293 -5.25 -4.10 -3.12
C VAL A 293 -5.87 -5.32 -2.48
N GLY A 294 -5.13 -5.99 -1.60
CA GLY A 294 -5.60 -7.20 -0.94
C GLY A 294 -4.51 -7.86 -0.10
N LEU A 295 -4.20 -9.11 -0.36
CA LEU A 295 -3.06 -9.82 0.25
C LEU A 295 -1.70 -9.31 -0.25
N SER A 296 -1.69 -8.55 -1.33
CA SER A 296 -0.54 -7.82 -1.85
C SER A 296 -0.93 -6.36 -2.03
N ILE A 297 0.05 -5.46 -1.97
CA ILE A 297 -0.20 -4.03 -2.20
C ILE A 297 -0.51 -3.75 -3.67
N TRP A 298 0.03 -4.55 -4.58
CA TRP A 298 -0.29 -4.50 -6.00
C TRP A 298 -0.90 -5.82 -6.44
N GLU A 299 -2.19 -5.75 -6.75
CA GLU A 299 -2.98 -6.84 -7.32
C GLU A 299 -3.69 -6.37 -8.59
N ARG A 300 -4.41 -7.28 -9.24
CA ARG A 300 -5.32 -6.92 -10.33
C ARG A 300 -6.65 -6.38 -9.76
N PRO A 301 -7.31 -5.41 -10.45
CA PRO A 301 -6.93 -4.84 -11.75
C PRO A 301 -5.81 -3.80 -11.65
N ILE A 302 -5.12 -3.55 -12.77
CA ILE A 302 -4.13 -2.47 -12.91
C ILE A 302 -4.68 -1.37 -13.84
N PHE A 303 -4.57 -0.13 -13.38
CA PHE A 303 -5.01 1.05 -14.14
C PHE A 303 -3.79 1.81 -14.64
N SER A 304 -3.50 1.68 -15.93
CA SER A 304 -2.37 2.35 -16.57
C SER A 304 -2.64 2.50 -18.06
N ARG A 305 -2.35 3.67 -18.64
CA ARG A 305 -2.43 3.86 -20.09
C ARG A 305 -1.51 2.91 -20.86
N TYR A 306 -0.44 2.48 -20.20
CA TYR A 306 0.54 1.56 -20.78
C TYR A 306 0.01 0.13 -20.96
N THR A 307 -0.96 -0.30 -20.15
CA THR A 307 -1.46 -1.68 -20.17
C THR A 307 -2.97 -1.79 -20.39
N SER A 308 -3.75 -0.86 -19.83
CA SER A 308 -5.21 -0.99 -19.81
C SER A 308 -5.86 -0.85 -21.21
N PHE A 309 -5.26 -0.10 -22.12
CA PHE A 309 -5.76 0.02 -23.48
C PHE A 309 -5.50 -1.23 -24.33
N ASP A 310 -4.38 -1.93 -24.09
CA ASP A 310 -4.02 -3.14 -24.83
C ASP A 310 -4.68 -4.39 -24.24
N ALA A 311 -4.89 -4.42 -22.91
CA ALA A 311 -5.46 -5.54 -22.17
C ALA A 311 -6.46 -5.04 -21.11
N PRO A 312 -7.64 -4.50 -21.52
CA PRO A 312 -8.61 -3.98 -20.56
C PRO A 312 -9.19 -5.09 -19.69
N GLU A 313 -9.27 -4.82 -18.38
CA GLU A 313 -9.95 -5.70 -17.43
C GLU A 313 -11.35 -5.16 -17.15
N VAL A 314 -12.34 -6.04 -17.11
CA VAL A 314 -13.71 -5.67 -16.75
C VAL A 314 -13.82 -5.59 -15.24
N LEU A 315 -14.38 -4.50 -14.73
CA LEU A 315 -14.67 -4.34 -13.30
C LEU A 315 -15.86 -5.20 -12.90
N GLU A 316 -15.72 -5.92 -11.82
CA GLU A 316 -16.71 -6.82 -11.25
C GLU A 316 -17.00 -6.45 -9.80
N GLU A 317 -18.22 -6.71 -9.33
CA GLU A 317 -18.60 -6.52 -7.93
C GLU A 317 -17.66 -7.31 -7.00
N GLY A 318 -17.22 -6.69 -5.90
CA GLY A 318 -16.27 -7.25 -4.94
C GLY A 318 -14.80 -6.99 -5.29
N MET A 319 -14.46 -6.40 -6.42
CA MET A 319 -13.11 -5.88 -6.64
C MET A 319 -12.82 -4.73 -5.70
N VAL A 320 -11.57 -4.70 -5.19
CA VAL A 320 -11.07 -3.58 -4.37
C VAL A 320 -9.76 -3.11 -4.95
N PHE A 321 -9.65 -1.80 -5.17
CA PHE A 321 -8.48 -1.17 -5.75
C PHE A 321 -8.31 0.27 -5.28
N ALA A 322 -7.09 0.76 -5.35
CA ALA A 322 -6.75 2.16 -5.19
C ALA A 322 -6.80 2.88 -6.54
N LEU A 323 -7.32 4.11 -6.57
CA LEU A 323 -7.18 5.05 -7.68
C LEU A 323 -6.34 6.23 -7.21
N GLU A 324 -5.32 6.59 -7.96
CA GLU A 324 -4.33 7.61 -7.60
C GLU A 324 -4.30 8.75 -8.62
N THR A 325 -4.13 9.96 -8.12
CA THR A 325 -3.97 11.18 -8.92
C THR A 325 -2.59 11.79 -8.74
N TYR A 326 -2.21 12.66 -9.65
CA TYR A 326 -1.02 13.48 -9.57
C TYR A 326 -1.18 14.72 -10.43
N TRP A 327 -0.80 15.89 -9.90
CA TRP A 327 -0.75 17.11 -10.70
C TRP A 327 0.33 18.06 -10.20
N PRO A 328 1.30 18.47 -11.07
CA PRO A 328 2.33 19.43 -10.69
C PRO A 328 1.74 20.84 -10.53
N ALA A 329 2.18 21.57 -9.51
CA ALA A 329 1.82 22.96 -9.33
C ALA A 329 2.47 23.85 -10.41
N LYS A 330 1.71 24.78 -10.97
CA LYS A 330 2.16 25.64 -12.08
C LYS A 330 3.34 26.58 -11.74
N ASP A 331 3.51 26.86 -10.44
CA ASP A 331 4.64 27.68 -9.96
C ASP A 331 5.95 26.87 -9.85
N GLY A 332 5.91 25.57 -10.17
CA GLY A 332 7.04 24.66 -10.07
C GLY A 332 7.40 24.27 -8.65
N TRP A 333 6.59 24.65 -7.65
CA TRP A 333 6.82 24.31 -6.25
C TRP A 333 5.94 23.17 -5.79
N GLY A 334 6.33 21.96 -6.20
CA GLY A 334 5.70 20.73 -5.78
C GLY A 334 4.55 20.26 -6.66
N ALA A 335 3.74 19.37 -6.10
CA ALA A 335 2.59 18.76 -6.75
C ALA A 335 1.53 18.39 -5.71
N ALA A 336 0.34 18.00 -6.18
CA ALA A 336 -0.70 17.37 -5.37
C ALA A 336 -0.85 15.88 -5.77
N ARG A 337 -1.21 15.05 -4.80
CA ARG A 337 -1.66 13.65 -4.97
C ARG A 337 -2.83 13.38 -4.05
N ILE A 338 -3.80 12.67 -4.57
CA ILE A 338 -4.94 12.12 -3.82
C ILE A 338 -5.09 10.68 -4.29
N GLU A 339 -5.31 9.78 -3.37
CA GLU A 339 -5.59 8.37 -3.65
C GLU A 339 -6.76 7.92 -2.79
N GLU A 340 -7.66 7.14 -3.39
CA GLU A 340 -8.82 6.59 -2.72
C GLU A 340 -8.90 5.09 -2.96
N GLU A 341 -9.14 4.32 -1.92
CA GLU A 341 -9.47 2.90 -2.05
C GLU A 341 -10.96 2.72 -2.25
N ILE A 342 -11.29 1.92 -3.25
CA ILE A 342 -12.64 1.76 -3.79
C ILE A 342 -13.02 0.30 -3.81
N VAL A 343 -14.22 0.00 -3.29
CA VAL A 343 -14.90 -1.28 -3.48
C VAL A 343 -15.92 -1.14 -4.59
N VAL A 344 -15.87 -2.01 -5.59
CA VAL A 344 -16.92 -2.08 -6.62
C VAL A 344 -18.16 -2.74 -6.02
N ARG A 345 -19.27 -2.01 -6.00
CA ARG A 345 -20.58 -2.50 -5.55
C ARG A 345 -21.51 -2.70 -6.75
N ALA A 346 -22.61 -3.40 -6.54
CA ALA A 346 -23.59 -3.70 -7.59
C ALA A 346 -24.09 -2.45 -8.34
N ASP A 347 -24.17 -1.31 -7.66
CA ASP A 347 -24.73 -0.05 -8.18
C ASP A 347 -23.71 1.09 -8.30
N GLY A 348 -22.41 0.84 -8.08
CA GLY A 348 -21.38 1.86 -8.19
C GLY A 348 -20.12 1.61 -7.37
N ALA A 349 -19.53 2.69 -6.87
CA ALA A 349 -18.32 2.70 -6.07
C ALA A 349 -18.62 2.98 -4.59
N GLU A 350 -17.95 2.26 -3.69
CA GLU A 350 -17.86 2.61 -2.28
C GLU A 350 -16.43 3.00 -1.95
N VAL A 351 -16.19 4.23 -1.54
CA VAL A 351 -14.88 4.69 -1.05
C VAL A 351 -14.72 4.29 0.40
N ILE A 352 -13.68 3.52 0.74
CA ILE A 352 -13.41 3.02 2.09
C ILE A 352 -12.38 3.85 2.87
N THR A 353 -11.61 4.69 2.22
CA THR A 353 -10.73 5.71 2.83
C THR A 353 -11.55 6.91 3.28
N LYS A 354 -11.42 7.35 4.54
CA LYS A 354 -12.32 8.34 5.14
C LYS A 354 -11.64 9.61 5.63
N PHE A 355 -10.30 9.66 5.68
CA PHE A 355 -9.63 10.91 5.99
C PHE A 355 -9.93 11.94 4.88
N PRO A 356 -10.32 13.20 5.24
CA PRO A 356 -10.80 14.19 4.27
C PRO A 356 -9.87 14.43 3.08
N ALA A 357 -10.45 14.51 1.89
CA ALA A 357 -9.76 14.77 0.63
C ALA A 357 -10.49 15.75 -0.29
N GLU A 358 -11.56 16.38 0.18
CA GLU A 358 -12.37 17.34 -0.59
C GLU A 358 -11.61 18.64 -0.83
N ASP A 359 -10.84 19.09 0.17
CA ASP A 359 -10.09 20.34 0.13
C ASP A 359 -8.64 20.15 0.54
N LEU A 360 -7.73 20.95 -0.03
CA LEU A 360 -6.33 21.00 0.40
C LEU A 360 -6.23 21.50 1.85
N LEU A 361 -5.96 20.61 2.77
CA LEU A 361 -5.77 20.93 4.18
C LEU A 361 -4.47 21.68 4.43
N VAL A 362 -4.52 22.71 5.28
CA VAL A 362 -3.34 23.50 5.67
C VAL A 362 -2.97 23.16 7.11
N ALA A 363 -1.93 22.34 7.27
CA ALA A 363 -1.41 21.92 8.56
C ALA A 363 -0.46 22.96 9.17
N GLY A 364 -0.35 23.00 10.50
CA GLY A 364 0.60 23.82 11.23
C GLY A 364 0.43 25.34 11.09
N LYS A 365 -0.69 25.81 10.57
CA LYS A 365 -0.95 27.24 10.32
C LYS A 365 -0.77 28.13 11.54
N ARG A 366 -1.20 27.65 12.71
CA ARG A 366 -1.08 28.40 13.98
C ARG A 366 0.35 28.60 14.47
N TYR A 367 1.29 27.77 14.02
CA TYR A 367 2.71 27.89 14.36
C TYR A 367 3.47 28.81 13.43
N TYR A 368 3.00 28.91 12.20
CA TYR A 368 3.62 29.70 11.17
C TYR A 368 3.34 31.21 11.31
N THR A 369 2.09 31.57 11.60
CA THR A 369 1.63 32.97 11.56
C THR A 369 2.25 33.86 12.63
N THR A 370 2.86 33.30 13.69
CA THR A 370 3.33 34.09 14.82
C THR A 370 4.69 33.67 15.36
N GLY A 371 5.24 32.59 14.87
CA GLY A 371 6.49 32.06 15.38
C GLY A 371 6.44 31.61 16.84
N GLY A 372 5.27 31.16 17.35
CA GLY A 372 5.20 30.62 18.69
C GLY A 372 3.83 30.68 19.37
N PRO A 373 3.79 30.53 20.67
CA PRO A 373 2.57 30.43 21.50
C PRO A 373 1.57 31.59 21.38
N LEU A 374 2.00 32.69 20.76
CA LEU A 374 1.14 33.86 20.54
C LEU A 374 0.30 33.81 19.29
N SER A 375 0.38 32.70 18.48
CA SER A 375 -0.37 32.55 17.25
C SER A 375 -1.88 32.61 17.44
N THR A 376 -2.37 31.90 18.47
CA THR A 376 -3.80 31.91 18.81
C THR A 376 -4.32 33.29 19.25
N LEU A 377 -3.46 34.12 19.85
CA LEU A 377 -3.82 35.49 20.24
C LEU A 377 -3.95 36.41 19.01
N ARG A 378 -3.10 36.25 17.98
CA ARG A 378 -3.18 37.06 16.77
C ARG A 378 -4.35 36.63 15.88
N ASP A 379 -4.62 35.36 15.76
CA ASP A 379 -5.79 34.89 15.01
C ASP A 379 -7.10 35.41 15.63
N SER A 380 -7.18 35.43 16.98
CA SER A 380 -8.31 36.03 17.68
C SER A 380 -8.40 37.56 17.52
N GLN A 381 -7.27 38.25 17.32
CA GLN A 381 -7.24 39.69 17.07
C GLN A 381 -7.57 40.03 15.61
N SER A 382 -7.15 39.19 14.61
CA SER A 382 -7.51 39.40 13.22
C SER A 382 -9.01 39.21 12.99
N HIS A 383 -9.63 38.24 13.63
CA HIS A 383 -11.08 38.10 13.61
C HIS A 383 -11.84 39.23 14.30
N ARG A 384 -11.29 39.81 15.39
CA ARG A 384 -11.88 41.00 16.03
C ARG A 384 -11.78 42.22 15.14
N ASN A 385 -10.65 42.42 14.43
CA ASN A 385 -10.46 43.56 13.56
C ASN A 385 -11.35 43.48 12.30
N THR A 386 -11.56 42.29 11.72
CA THR A 386 -12.50 42.13 10.61
C THR A 386 -13.95 42.35 11.04
N SER A 387 -14.34 41.91 12.25
CA SER A 387 -15.69 42.15 12.76
C SER A 387 -15.92 43.64 13.11
N THR A 388 -14.87 44.32 13.56
CA THR A 388 -14.90 45.76 13.90
C THR A 388 -14.94 46.62 12.63
N HIS A 389 -14.21 46.19 11.57
CA HIS A 389 -14.23 46.87 10.28
C HIS A 389 -15.57 46.66 9.57
N ALA A 390 -16.14 45.44 9.58
CA ALA A 390 -17.46 45.14 9.03
C ALA A 390 -18.57 45.91 9.76
N ARG A 391 -18.49 46.09 11.08
CA ARG A 391 -19.40 46.92 11.84
C ARG A 391 -19.25 48.41 11.50
N ALA A 392 -18.02 48.91 11.35
CA ALA A 392 -17.77 50.31 11.00
C ALA A 392 -18.28 50.65 9.59
N VAL A 393 -18.20 49.70 8.64
CA VAL A 393 -18.75 49.85 7.31
C VAL A 393 -20.29 49.79 7.32
N ALA A 394 -20.89 48.89 8.07
CA ALA A 394 -22.33 48.79 8.22
C ALA A 394 -22.94 50.05 8.93
N ASP A 395 -22.25 50.60 9.95
CA ASP A 395 -22.66 51.82 10.61
C ASP A 395 -22.49 53.07 9.74
N ALA A 396 -21.54 53.06 8.80
CA ALA A 396 -21.39 54.14 7.81
C ALA A 396 -22.46 54.09 6.73
N GLU A 397 -22.83 52.92 6.27
CA GLU A 397 -23.92 52.69 5.26
C GLU A 397 -25.30 52.96 5.86
N ALA A 398 -25.48 52.74 7.17
CA ALA A 398 -26.74 53.06 7.85
C ALA A 398 -26.96 54.58 8.14
N ARG A 399 -25.92 55.40 7.97
CA ARG A 399 -25.93 56.85 8.17
C ARG A 399 -25.91 57.64 6.87
N ALA A 400 -25.81 56.98 5.73
CA ALA A 400 -25.93 57.56 4.39
C ALA A 400 -27.35 57.29 3.80
#